data_374873064fe2f8e1a2779505335bc0e6
#
_entry.id   374873064fe2f8e1a2779505335bc0e6
#
_cell.length_a   1.000
_cell.length_b   1.000
_cell.length_c   1.000
_cell.angle_alpha   90.00
_cell.angle_beta   90.00
_cell.angle_gamma   90.00
#
_symmetry.space_group_name_H-M   'P 1'
#
loop_
_entity.id
_entity.type
_entity.pdbx_description
1 polymer ?
#
loop_
_entity_poly.entity_id
_entity_poly.type
_entity_poly.pdbx_seq_one_letter_code
_entity_poly.pdbx_strand_id
1 'polypeptide(L)'
;PSCMSAVFIPYREVFMNYAGIKEYDIANGPGIRFSLFVSGCTHHCKGCFNPDTWSFHYGKPFTKETEDYIIRQLGQDCYQGMTLLGGEPMEPVNQKGLLPLVKRFKETYPEKDLWCFSGYLFDKEILGHFAKIMPETMELLKYIDILVDGEFVLAKKDITLLFKGSSNQR
;
A
#
# COMPACT_ATOMS: atom_id res chain seq x y z
N PRO A 1 -12.54 -48.86 -9.05
CA PRO A 1 -12.06 -47.55 -9.41
C PRO A 1 -12.47 -46.58 -8.29
N SER A 2 -11.49 -46.26 -7.44
CA SER A 2 -11.69 -45.35 -6.31
C SER A 2 -11.71 -43.92 -6.82
N CYS A 3 -12.84 -43.26 -6.63
CA CYS A 3 -13.01 -41.83 -6.85
C CYS A 3 -12.17 -41.09 -5.82
N MET A 4 -11.04 -40.51 -6.23
CA MET A 4 -10.30 -39.55 -5.42
C MET A 4 -11.14 -38.29 -5.31
N SER A 5 -11.80 -38.09 -4.17
CA SER A 5 -12.42 -36.83 -3.82
C SER A 5 -11.33 -35.77 -3.65
N ALA A 6 -11.25 -34.82 -4.59
CA ALA A 6 -10.42 -33.64 -4.44
C ALA A 6 -10.91 -32.85 -3.23
N VAL A 7 -10.08 -32.73 -2.22
CA VAL A 7 -10.35 -31.85 -1.07
C VAL A 7 -10.17 -30.42 -1.59
N PHE A 8 -11.30 -29.75 -1.79
CA PHE A 8 -11.29 -28.30 -2.09
C PHE A 8 -10.88 -27.57 -0.82
N ILE A 9 -9.62 -27.14 -0.73
CA ILE A 9 -9.17 -26.23 0.31
C ILE A 9 -9.69 -24.85 -0.12
N PRO A 10 -10.68 -24.25 0.58
CA PRO A 10 -11.14 -22.92 0.21
C PRO A 10 -9.95 -21.97 0.28
N TYR A 11 -9.71 -21.24 -0.80
CA TYR A 11 -8.76 -20.13 -0.84
C TYR A 11 -9.09 -19.20 0.33
N ARG A 12 -8.23 -19.15 1.34
CA ARG A 12 -8.39 -18.19 2.43
C ARG A 12 -8.24 -16.82 1.80
N GLU A 13 -9.36 -16.14 1.58
CA GLU A 13 -9.35 -14.73 1.21
C GLU A 13 -8.48 -13.99 2.25
N VAL A 14 -7.43 -13.36 1.77
CA VAL A 14 -6.58 -12.52 2.62
C VAL A 14 -7.34 -11.23 2.82
N PHE A 15 -8.01 -11.12 3.96
CA PHE A 15 -8.76 -9.93 4.31
C PHE A 15 -7.81 -8.84 4.78
N MET A 16 -7.49 -7.92 3.90
CA MET A 16 -6.88 -6.66 4.23
C MET A 16 -7.97 -5.65 4.60
N ASN A 17 -7.71 -4.82 5.60
CA ASN A 17 -8.55 -3.66 5.88
C ASN A 17 -7.90 -2.38 5.34
N TYR A 18 -8.70 -1.37 5.09
CA TYR A 18 -8.25 -0.04 4.77
C TYR A 18 -8.91 1.00 5.68
N ALA A 19 -8.14 1.99 6.09
CA ALA A 19 -8.57 3.06 6.98
C ALA A 19 -9.45 4.08 6.25
N GLY A 20 -9.13 4.34 4.98
CA GLY A 20 -9.89 5.30 4.18
C GLY A 20 -9.32 5.50 2.78
N ILE A 21 -10.10 6.26 2.02
CA ILE A 21 -9.74 6.74 0.68
C ILE A 21 -9.80 8.26 0.72
N LYS A 22 -8.81 8.91 0.13
CA LYS A 22 -8.81 10.34 -0.09
C LYS A 22 -8.74 10.61 -1.59
N GLU A 23 -9.86 11.04 -2.11
CA GLU A 23 -9.97 11.53 -3.48
C GLU A 23 -9.41 12.95 -3.59
N TYR A 24 -8.92 13.31 -4.77
CA TYR A 24 -8.35 14.63 -5.07
C TYR A 24 -7.27 15.06 -4.06
N ASP A 25 -6.44 14.11 -3.66
CA ASP A 25 -5.35 14.34 -2.70
C ASP A 25 -4.17 15.06 -3.38
N ILE A 26 -3.75 16.17 -2.79
CA ILE A 26 -2.61 16.97 -3.25
C ILE A 26 -1.43 16.94 -2.28
N ALA A 27 -1.55 16.18 -1.18
CA ALA A 27 -0.56 16.16 -0.11
C ALA A 27 0.42 14.97 -0.18
N ASN A 28 0.02 13.88 -0.82
CA ASN A 28 0.75 12.61 -0.79
C ASN A 28 1.36 12.23 -2.15
N GLY A 29 2.02 13.19 -2.78
CA GLY A 29 2.70 13.08 -4.07
C GLY A 29 2.35 14.25 -4.99
N PRO A 30 3.01 14.39 -6.15
CA PRO A 30 2.77 15.47 -7.09
C PRO A 30 1.42 15.32 -7.80
N GLY A 31 0.84 16.43 -8.18
CA GLY A 31 -0.45 16.48 -8.88
C GLY A 31 -1.64 16.12 -8.01
N ILE A 32 -2.75 15.78 -8.65
CA ILE A 32 -3.93 15.25 -7.97
C ILE A 32 -3.85 13.72 -7.94
N ARG A 33 -3.99 13.16 -6.75
CA ARG A 33 -3.80 11.72 -6.53
C ARG A 33 -5.05 11.09 -5.92
N PHE A 34 -5.18 9.79 -6.18
CA PHE A 34 -6.13 8.95 -5.47
C PHE A 34 -5.36 8.17 -4.39
N SER A 35 -5.57 8.53 -3.13
CA SER A 35 -4.79 7.97 -2.01
C SER A 35 -5.58 6.92 -1.25
N LEU A 36 -5.02 5.71 -1.16
CA LEU A 36 -5.56 4.59 -0.38
C LEU A 36 -4.76 4.43 0.91
N PHE A 37 -5.42 4.61 2.04
CA PHE A 37 -4.85 4.43 3.37
C PHE A 37 -5.16 3.02 3.86
N VAL A 38 -4.16 2.14 3.85
CA VAL A 38 -4.30 0.77 4.39
C VAL A 38 -4.32 0.76 5.91
N SER A 39 -4.78 -0.36 6.49
CA SER A 39 -4.74 -0.62 7.93
C SER A 39 -3.74 -1.74 8.24
N GLY A 40 -3.16 -1.69 9.44
CA GLY A 40 -2.10 -2.58 9.88
C GLY A 40 -0.71 -1.96 9.69
N CYS A 41 0.00 -1.80 10.81
CA CYS A 41 1.38 -1.32 10.83
C CYS A 41 2.06 -1.79 12.11
N THR A 42 3.20 -2.47 12.01
CA THR A 42 3.96 -2.97 13.16
C THR A 42 5.07 -2.03 13.62
N HIS A 43 5.32 -0.92 12.92
CA HIS A 43 6.37 0.04 13.28
C HIS A 43 6.07 0.82 14.56
N HIS A 44 4.81 1.23 14.77
CA HIS A 44 4.37 2.01 15.93
C HIS A 44 5.24 3.26 16.19
N CYS A 45 5.60 3.99 15.14
CA CYS A 45 6.49 5.15 15.22
C CYS A 45 6.01 6.18 16.26
N LYS A 46 6.90 6.64 17.12
CA LYS A 46 6.57 7.70 18.09
C LYS A 46 6.19 8.99 17.34
N GLY A 47 4.97 9.49 17.64
CA GLY A 47 4.45 10.70 16.99
C GLY A 47 3.88 10.45 15.59
N CYS A 48 3.55 9.20 15.27
CA CYS A 48 2.78 8.88 14.07
C CYS A 48 1.50 9.74 14.03
N PHE A 49 1.21 10.33 12.86
CA PHE A 49 0.02 11.17 12.70
C PHE A 49 -1.27 10.33 12.50
N ASN A 50 -1.15 9.03 12.29
CA ASN A 50 -2.28 8.14 12.05
C ASN A 50 -2.20 6.84 12.88
N PRO A 51 -2.15 6.93 14.23
CA PRO A 51 -1.93 5.77 15.10
C PRO A 51 -3.07 4.75 15.05
N ASP A 52 -4.30 5.16 14.69
CA ASP A 52 -5.44 4.25 14.57
C ASP A 52 -5.19 3.16 13.50
N THR A 53 -4.42 3.48 12.48
CA THR A 53 -4.08 2.55 11.40
C THR A 53 -3.06 1.47 11.79
N TRP A 54 -2.51 1.48 13.01
CA TRP A 54 -1.67 0.39 13.48
C TRP A 54 -2.44 -0.91 13.59
N SER A 55 -3.73 -0.85 13.96
CA SER A 55 -4.59 -2.01 14.03
C SER A 55 -4.90 -2.55 12.62
N PHE A 56 -4.64 -3.83 12.39
CA PHE A 56 -5.02 -4.53 11.15
C PHE A 56 -6.54 -4.64 10.96
N HIS A 57 -7.31 -4.40 12.01
CA HIS A 57 -8.78 -4.46 11.99
C HIS A 57 -9.44 -3.07 11.91
N TYR A 58 -8.65 -2.00 11.85
CA TYR A 58 -9.18 -0.65 11.75
C TYR A 58 -9.81 -0.40 10.38
N GLY A 59 -10.87 0.42 10.34
CA GLY A 59 -11.53 0.83 9.12
C GLY A 59 -12.47 -0.21 8.53
N LYS A 60 -12.36 -0.50 7.25
CA LYS A 60 -13.28 -1.36 6.49
C LYS A 60 -12.53 -2.50 5.80
N PRO A 61 -13.17 -3.67 5.61
CA PRO A 61 -12.62 -4.72 4.76
C PRO A 61 -12.39 -4.21 3.32
N PHE A 62 -11.23 -4.54 2.76
CA PHE A 62 -10.95 -4.27 1.36
C PHE A 62 -11.58 -5.37 0.50
N THR A 63 -12.61 -5.00 -0.24
CA THR A 63 -13.41 -5.94 -1.04
C THR A 63 -13.21 -5.71 -2.52
N LYS A 64 -13.74 -6.62 -3.34
CA LYS A 64 -13.74 -6.48 -4.80
C LYS A 64 -14.50 -5.23 -5.25
N GLU A 65 -15.58 -4.88 -4.57
CA GLU A 65 -16.35 -3.66 -4.84
C GLU A 65 -15.53 -2.41 -4.57
N THR A 66 -14.70 -2.44 -3.50
CA THR A 66 -13.77 -1.35 -3.18
C THR A 66 -12.70 -1.22 -4.28
N GLU A 67 -12.12 -2.32 -4.73
CA GLU A 67 -11.18 -2.33 -5.84
C GLU A 67 -11.81 -1.77 -7.12
N ASP A 68 -13.02 -2.23 -7.48
CA ASP A 68 -13.74 -1.77 -8.67
C ASP A 68 -14.08 -0.28 -8.60
N TYR A 69 -14.41 0.21 -7.41
CA TYR A 69 -14.60 1.65 -7.17
C TYR A 69 -13.31 2.43 -7.43
N ILE A 70 -12.19 2.01 -6.85
CA ILE A 70 -10.88 2.68 -7.02
C ILE A 70 -10.48 2.74 -8.49
N ILE A 71 -10.55 1.62 -9.19
CA ILE A 71 -10.17 1.56 -10.62
C ILE A 71 -11.07 2.49 -11.46
N ARG A 72 -12.36 2.50 -11.20
CA ARG A 72 -13.29 3.39 -11.92
C ARG A 72 -12.99 4.87 -11.68
N GLN A 73 -12.69 5.26 -10.42
CA GLN A 73 -12.37 6.65 -10.09
C GLN A 73 -11.06 7.10 -10.73
N LEU A 74 -10.04 6.24 -10.72
CA LEU A 74 -8.74 6.50 -11.35
C LEU A 74 -8.81 6.72 -12.87
N GLY A 75 -9.92 6.36 -13.51
CA GLY A 75 -10.19 6.67 -14.92
C GLY A 75 -10.42 8.15 -15.23
N GLN A 76 -10.62 9.00 -14.22
CA GLN A 76 -10.76 10.44 -14.43
C GLN A 76 -9.41 11.06 -14.82
N ASP A 77 -9.42 11.96 -15.80
CA ASP A 77 -8.20 12.59 -16.33
C ASP A 77 -7.46 13.47 -15.33
N CYS A 78 -8.16 13.95 -14.29
CA CYS A 78 -7.55 14.80 -13.26
C CYS A 78 -6.53 14.06 -12.38
N TYR A 79 -6.62 12.74 -12.27
CA TYR A 79 -5.67 11.97 -11.44
C TYR A 79 -4.37 11.70 -12.20
N GLN A 80 -3.27 12.16 -11.62
CA GLN A 80 -1.93 11.84 -12.11
C GLN A 80 -1.57 10.38 -11.78
N GLY A 81 -2.05 9.88 -10.65
CA GLY A 81 -1.78 8.50 -10.24
C GLY A 81 -2.42 8.12 -8.92
N MET A 82 -2.00 6.99 -8.39
CA MET A 82 -2.44 6.46 -7.11
C MET A 82 -1.32 6.52 -6.07
N THR A 83 -1.69 6.70 -4.80
CA THR A 83 -0.76 6.64 -3.66
C THR A 83 -1.23 5.61 -2.64
N LEU A 84 -0.33 4.72 -2.23
CA LEU A 84 -0.52 3.76 -1.16
C LEU A 84 0.20 4.23 0.10
N LEU A 85 -0.52 4.35 1.19
CA LEU A 85 -0.01 4.80 2.48
C LEU A 85 -0.97 4.39 3.61
N GLY A 86 -0.87 5.04 4.77
CA GLY A 86 -1.79 4.87 5.90
C GLY A 86 -1.16 4.13 7.05
N GLY A 87 -1.48 2.85 7.25
CA GLY A 87 -0.72 1.93 8.06
C GLY A 87 0.63 1.63 7.39
N GLU A 88 0.85 0.41 6.98
CA GLU A 88 2.07 0.01 6.28
C GLU A 88 1.71 -0.83 5.05
N PRO A 89 1.81 -0.29 3.83
CA PRO A 89 1.51 -1.04 2.61
C PRO A 89 2.38 -2.28 2.42
N MET A 90 3.61 -2.27 2.95
CA MET A 90 4.55 -3.40 2.81
C MET A 90 4.42 -4.45 3.93
N GLU A 91 3.43 -4.35 4.83
CA GLU A 91 3.09 -5.47 5.70
C GLU A 91 2.67 -6.69 4.87
N PRO A 92 3.05 -7.92 5.26
CA PRO A 92 2.77 -9.14 4.49
C PRO A 92 1.31 -9.30 4.05
N VAL A 93 0.37 -9.00 4.94
CA VAL A 93 -1.06 -9.11 4.63
C VAL A 93 -1.50 -8.03 3.64
N ASN A 94 -0.95 -6.82 3.76
CA ASN A 94 -1.27 -5.70 2.89
C ASN A 94 -0.67 -5.90 1.49
N GLN A 95 0.56 -6.40 1.38
CA GLN A 95 1.15 -6.74 0.08
C GLN A 95 0.26 -7.70 -0.71
N LYS A 96 -0.22 -8.78 -0.04
CA LYS A 96 -1.11 -9.76 -0.68
C LYS A 96 -2.44 -9.15 -1.11
N GLY A 97 -3.02 -8.31 -0.26
CA GLY A 97 -4.30 -7.65 -0.55
C GLY A 97 -4.20 -6.56 -1.63
N LEU A 98 -3.07 -5.84 -1.69
CA LEU A 98 -2.85 -4.75 -2.65
C LEU A 98 -2.44 -5.25 -4.05
N LEU A 99 -1.78 -6.39 -4.15
CA LEU A 99 -1.21 -6.86 -5.42
C LEU A 99 -2.23 -6.95 -6.56
N PRO A 100 -3.45 -7.49 -6.36
CA PRO A 100 -4.47 -7.50 -7.43
C PRO A 100 -4.87 -6.09 -7.89
N LEU A 101 -5.09 -5.17 -6.95
CA LEU A 101 -5.42 -3.77 -7.24
C LEU A 101 -4.33 -3.10 -8.07
N VAL A 102 -3.09 -3.21 -7.62
CA VAL A 102 -1.94 -2.53 -8.23
C VAL A 102 -1.68 -3.03 -9.64
N LYS A 103 -1.74 -4.34 -9.82
CA LYS A 103 -1.61 -4.98 -11.14
C LYS A 103 -2.69 -4.46 -12.09
N ARG A 104 -3.95 -4.52 -11.68
CA ARG A 104 -5.08 -4.05 -12.48
C ARG A 104 -4.99 -2.56 -12.78
N PHE A 105 -4.55 -1.75 -11.82
CA PHE A 105 -4.33 -0.31 -12.00
C PHE A 105 -3.33 -0.04 -13.12
N LYS A 106 -2.15 -0.66 -13.09
CA LYS A 106 -1.10 -0.45 -14.10
C LYS A 106 -1.46 -1.06 -15.46
N GLU A 107 -2.22 -2.15 -15.48
CA GLU A 107 -2.75 -2.73 -16.73
C GLU A 107 -3.81 -1.83 -17.38
N THR A 108 -4.62 -1.13 -16.56
CA THR A 108 -5.70 -0.26 -17.05
C THR A 108 -5.21 1.14 -17.39
N TYR A 109 -4.28 1.69 -16.62
CA TYR A 109 -3.77 3.06 -16.73
C TYR A 109 -2.23 3.08 -16.68
N PRO A 110 -1.55 2.55 -17.70
CA PRO A 110 -0.10 2.43 -17.70
C PRO A 110 0.65 3.76 -17.63
N GLU A 111 0.00 4.87 -18.04
CA GLU A 111 0.55 6.22 -18.00
C GLU A 111 0.49 6.87 -16.62
N LYS A 112 -0.34 6.35 -15.70
CA LYS A 112 -0.49 6.90 -14.35
C LYS A 112 0.51 6.27 -13.38
N ASP A 113 1.15 7.09 -12.57
CA ASP A 113 2.16 6.60 -11.64
C ASP A 113 1.58 6.04 -10.33
N LEU A 114 2.34 5.15 -9.70
CA LEU A 114 2.05 4.58 -8.40
C LEU A 114 3.12 4.98 -7.39
N TRP A 115 2.71 5.72 -6.36
CA TRP A 115 3.52 6.03 -5.20
C TRP A 115 3.19 5.09 -4.05
N CYS A 116 4.22 4.72 -3.29
CA CYS A 116 4.07 3.92 -2.08
C CYS A 116 4.93 4.51 -0.96
N PHE A 117 4.34 4.67 0.22
CA PHE A 117 5.04 5.08 1.43
C PHE A 117 5.20 3.86 2.34
N SER A 118 6.42 3.61 2.79
CA SER A 118 6.72 2.51 3.70
C SER A 118 7.64 2.93 4.82
N GLY A 119 7.44 2.42 6.02
CA GLY A 119 8.39 2.53 7.12
C GLY A 119 9.59 1.61 6.96
N TYR A 120 9.46 0.53 6.20
CA TYR A 120 10.55 -0.41 5.94
C TYR A 120 11.60 0.18 5.01
N LEU A 121 12.88 -0.10 5.28
CA LEU A 121 13.99 0.28 4.42
C LEU A 121 14.06 -0.61 3.18
N PHE A 122 14.09 0.00 1.99
CA PHE A 122 14.06 -0.70 0.71
C PHE A 122 15.16 -1.74 0.56
N ASP A 123 16.40 -1.36 0.82
CA ASP A 123 17.58 -2.21 0.63
C ASP A 123 17.71 -3.31 1.69
N LYS A 124 17.35 -3.02 2.94
CA LYS A 124 17.60 -3.93 4.07
C LYS A 124 16.42 -4.84 4.35
N GLU A 125 15.21 -4.29 4.39
CA GLU A 125 14.03 -5.01 4.84
C GLU A 125 13.19 -5.48 3.65
N ILE A 126 12.90 -4.60 2.69
CA ILE A 126 12.08 -4.99 1.54
C ILE A 126 12.83 -5.97 0.64
N LEU A 127 14.01 -5.58 0.10
CA LEU A 127 14.82 -6.47 -0.73
C LEU A 127 15.62 -7.49 0.11
N GLY A 128 16.14 -7.06 1.26
CA GLY A 128 17.00 -7.90 2.11
C GLY A 128 16.26 -9.03 2.83
N HIS A 129 14.98 -8.86 3.13
CA HIS A 129 14.17 -9.82 3.87
C HIS A 129 12.90 -10.22 3.12
N PHE A 130 11.91 -9.33 2.93
CA PHE A 130 10.61 -9.71 2.37
C PHE A 130 10.71 -10.33 0.98
N ALA A 131 11.51 -9.77 0.08
CA ALA A 131 11.68 -10.29 -1.27
C ALA A 131 12.22 -11.72 -1.32
N LYS A 132 12.90 -12.18 -0.26
CA LYS A 132 13.44 -13.55 -0.18
C LYS A 132 12.43 -14.58 0.31
N ILE A 133 11.42 -14.15 1.07
CA ILE A 133 10.45 -15.04 1.71
C ILE A 133 9.04 -14.90 1.16
N MET A 134 8.77 -13.82 0.40
CA MET A 134 7.46 -13.52 -0.16
C MET A 134 7.58 -13.17 -1.65
N PRO A 135 7.08 -14.00 -2.54
CA PRO A 135 7.09 -13.69 -3.98
C PRO A 135 6.24 -12.45 -4.32
N GLU A 136 5.20 -12.16 -3.52
CA GLU A 136 4.34 -10.99 -3.67
C GLU A 136 5.13 -9.68 -3.58
N THR A 137 6.19 -9.63 -2.77
CA THR A 137 7.03 -8.42 -2.63
C THR A 137 7.67 -8.04 -3.96
N MET A 138 8.33 -8.99 -4.62
CA MET A 138 8.98 -8.71 -5.91
C MET A 138 7.97 -8.41 -7.00
N GLU A 139 6.80 -9.04 -6.95
CA GLU A 139 5.73 -8.76 -7.91
C GLU A 139 5.15 -7.36 -7.70
N LEU A 140 4.88 -6.95 -6.46
CA LEU A 140 4.36 -5.63 -6.11
C LEU A 140 5.34 -4.52 -6.53
N LEU A 141 6.64 -4.70 -6.29
CA LEU A 141 7.68 -3.74 -6.64
C LEU A 141 7.76 -3.43 -8.13
N LYS A 142 7.35 -4.34 -9.02
CA LYS A 142 7.32 -4.09 -10.47
C LYS A 142 6.36 -2.96 -10.87
N TYR A 143 5.36 -2.70 -10.06
CA TYR A 143 4.30 -1.74 -10.33
C TYR A 143 4.48 -0.41 -9.61
N ILE A 144 5.34 -0.35 -8.58
CA ILE A 144 5.61 0.88 -7.83
C ILE A 144 6.64 1.72 -8.60
N ASP A 145 6.24 2.92 -9.01
CA ASP A 145 7.13 3.86 -9.70
C ASP A 145 7.98 4.65 -8.70
N ILE A 146 7.42 5.05 -7.57
CA ILE A 146 8.10 5.80 -6.52
C ILE A 146 7.83 5.17 -5.15
N LEU A 147 8.89 4.82 -4.44
CA LEU A 147 8.84 4.35 -3.06
C LEU A 147 9.50 5.38 -2.15
N VAL A 148 8.75 5.88 -1.18
CA VAL A 148 9.30 6.67 -0.06
C VAL A 148 9.48 5.72 1.11
N ASP A 149 10.73 5.48 1.51
CA ASP A 149 11.08 4.45 2.49
C ASP A 149 11.69 4.99 3.79
N GLY A 150 11.55 4.22 4.86
CA GLY A 150 12.11 4.47 6.17
C GLY A 150 11.08 4.97 7.20
N GLU A 151 11.25 4.52 8.45
CA GLU A 151 10.38 4.90 9.56
C GLU A 151 10.35 6.40 9.81
N PHE A 152 9.19 6.91 10.21
CA PHE A 152 9.08 8.27 10.74
C PHE A 152 9.83 8.39 12.07
N VAL A 153 10.78 9.32 12.14
CA VAL A 153 11.57 9.62 13.34
C VAL A 153 11.21 11.02 13.85
N LEU A 154 10.48 11.10 14.97
CA LEU A 154 10.00 12.36 15.53
C LEU A 154 11.11 13.40 15.74
N ALA A 155 12.30 12.98 16.20
CA ALA A 155 13.44 13.88 16.40
C ALA A 155 14.00 14.45 15.08
N LYS A 156 13.63 13.89 13.95
CA LYS A 156 14.04 14.31 12.59
C LYS A 156 12.86 14.88 11.79
N LYS A 157 11.73 15.14 12.46
CA LYS A 157 10.55 15.73 11.83
C LYS A 157 10.92 17.06 11.19
N ASP A 158 10.55 17.24 9.94
CA ASP A 158 10.77 18.47 9.20
C ASP A 158 9.60 18.72 8.26
N ILE A 159 8.83 19.76 8.52
CA ILE A 159 7.61 20.11 7.75
C ILE A 159 7.93 20.78 6.40
N THR A 160 9.19 21.09 6.13
CA THR A 160 9.63 21.69 4.86
C THR A 160 9.94 20.64 3.80
N LEU A 161 10.03 19.36 4.19
CA LEU A 161 10.30 18.25 3.28
C LEU A 161 9.07 17.96 2.41
N LEU A 162 9.32 17.81 1.12
CA LEU A 162 8.28 17.38 0.18
C LEU A 162 8.06 15.87 0.31
N PHE A 163 6.81 15.48 0.58
CA PHE A 163 6.35 14.08 0.64
C PHE A 163 7.12 13.17 1.61
N LYS A 164 7.71 13.73 2.65
CA LYS A 164 8.40 13.01 3.73
C LYS A 164 8.08 13.66 5.06
N GLY A 165 7.94 12.87 6.12
CA GLY A 165 7.66 13.38 7.46
C GLY A 165 8.91 13.68 8.28
N SER A 166 10.04 13.04 7.97
CA SER A 166 11.32 13.19 8.67
C SER A 166 12.50 13.04 7.71
N SER A 167 13.61 13.71 8.04
CA SER A 167 14.76 13.86 7.13
C SER A 167 15.54 12.56 6.85
N ASN A 168 15.29 11.49 7.60
CA ASN A 168 15.89 10.18 7.37
C ASN A 168 15.14 9.34 6.30
N GLN A 169 13.93 9.72 5.91
CA GLN A 169 13.19 9.02 4.85
C GLN A 169 13.78 9.36 3.48
N ARG A 170 13.74 8.38 2.59
CA ARG A 170 14.38 8.46 1.27
C ARG A 170 13.36 8.39 0.15
#